data_ad0c4e735861c07b4aef3ca92a68805e
#
_entry.id   ad0c4e735861c07b4aef3ca92a68805e
#
_cell.length_a   1.000
_cell.length_b   1.000
_cell.length_c   1.000
_cell.angle_alpha   90.00
_cell.angle_beta   90.00
_cell.angle_gamma   90.00
#
_symmetry.space_group_name_H-M   'P 1'
#
loop_
_entity.id
_entity.type
_entity.pdbx_description
1 polymer ?
#
loop_
_entity_poly.entity_id
_entity_poly.type
_entity_poly.pdbx_seq_one_letter_code
_entity_poly.pdbx_strand_id
1 'polypeptide(L)'
;FAIDKFDQTTFNLLTMLDSLDKFQTIADGNIIVKLHPGEMAVMREYVGPLAQQALEIFSKKYEFTPKGPILIEMFPKHDDFAVRTVGLPGMIGALGACFGRVVTLDSPKARPPGDFNWAPTLWHELGHVMTLQLSKQRVPRWLTEGISVYEEKLGSPAWGREGELTFAMAYGQGEHMSLRELNAAFQDPEKISLAYYEAS
;
A
#
# COMPACT_ATOMS: atom_id res chain seq x y z
N PHE A 1 18.25 -5.10 -22.65
CA PHE A 1 18.44 -6.45 -23.24
C PHE A 1 19.39 -6.47 -24.45
N ALA A 2 19.40 -5.47 -25.30
CA ALA A 2 20.35 -5.37 -26.39
C ALA A 2 21.80 -5.17 -25.90
N ILE A 3 22.01 -4.65 -24.70
CA ILE A 3 23.30 -4.37 -24.08
C ILE A 3 23.71 -5.51 -23.16
N ASP A 4 22.77 -5.99 -22.31
CA ASP A 4 23.00 -7.11 -21.39
C ASP A 4 21.78 -8.06 -21.38
N LYS A 5 21.96 -9.23 -22.00
CA LYS A 5 20.92 -10.27 -22.05
C LYS A 5 20.72 -11.01 -20.70
N PHE A 6 21.58 -10.78 -19.74
CA PHE A 6 21.50 -11.36 -18.38
C PHE A 6 20.95 -10.37 -17.35
N ASP A 7 20.57 -9.17 -17.75
CA ASP A 7 19.92 -8.21 -16.87
C ASP A 7 18.53 -8.72 -16.44
N GLN A 8 18.52 -9.36 -15.28
CA GLN A 8 17.33 -9.97 -14.70
C GLN A 8 16.27 -8.94 -14.37
N THR A 9 16.67 -7.75 -13.90
CA THR A 9 15.74 -6.67 -13.56
C THR A 9 14.99 -6.18 -14.80
N THR A 10 15.71 -5.92 -15.89
CA THR A 10 15.08 -5.53 -17.15
C THR A 10 14.16 -6.63 -17.69
N PHE A 11 14.58 -7.90 -17.61
CA PHE A 11 13.72 -9.02 -18.02
C PHE A 11 12.42 -9.09 -17.21
N ASN A 12 12.52 -9.00 -15.89
CA ASN A 12 11.36 -9.04 -14.99
C ASN A 12 10.40 -7.88 -15.29
N LEU A 13 10.93 -6.66 -15.42
CA LEU A 13 10.14 -5.47 -15.75
C LEU A 13 9.40 -5.59 -17.09
N LEU A 14 10.07 -6.07 -18.14
CA LEU A 14 9.42 -6.27 -19.44
C LEU A 14 8.31 -7.32 -19.35
N THR A 15 8.57 -8.45 -18.69
CA THR A 15 7.56 -9.50 -18.49
C THR A 15 6.35 -8.98 -17.70
N MET A 16 6.58 -8.21 -16.65
CA MET A 16 5.53 -7.58 -15.85
C MET A 16 4.74 -6.55 -16.68
N LEU A 17 5.41 -5.74 -17.52
CA LEU A 17 4.75 -4.78 -18.40
C LEU A 17 3.84 -5.49 -19.41
N ASP A 18 4.27 -6.61 -20.01
CA ASP A 18 3.43 -7.45 -20.89
C ASP A 18 2.18 -7.98 -20.17
N SER A 19 2.27 -8.19 -18.85
CA SER A 19 1.11 -8.52 -18.01
C SER A 19 0.22 -7.32 -17.77
N LEU A 20 0.81 -6.17 -17.46
CA LEU A 20 0.10 -4.92 -17.17
C LEU A 20 -0.63 -4.35 -18.39
N ASP A 21 -0.11 -4.57 -19.61
CA ASP A 21 -0.75 -4.17 -20.86
C ASP A 21 -2.12 -4.85 -21.09
N LYS A 22 -2.34 -6.00 -20.43
CA LYS A 22 -3.64 -6.71 -20.46
C LYS A 22 -4.66 -6.15 -19.48
N PHE A 23 -4.24 -5.28 -18.56
CA PHE A 23 -5.13 -4.72 -17.55
C PHE A 23 -6.13 -3.78 -18.18
N GLN A 24 -7.35 -3.85 -17.69
CA GLN A 24 -8.40 -2.93 -18.06
C GLN A 24 -8.35 -1.70 -17.15
N THR A 25 -8.62 -0.54 -17.74
CA THR A 25 -8.56 0.75 -17.05
C THR A 25 -9.96 1.29 -16.82
N ILE A 26 -10.20 1.75 -15.60
CA ILE A 26 -11.39 2.53 -15.22
C ILE A 26 -10.90 3.91 -14.80
N ALA A 27 -11.47 4.95 -15.38
CA ALA A 27 -11.21 6.34 -14.98
C ALA A 27 -12.49 6.92 -14.39
N ASP A 28 -12.41 7.44 -13.18
CA ASP A 28 -13.51 8.12 -12.50
C ASP A 28 -12.98 9.33 -11.72
N GLY A 29 -13.30 10.52 -12.22
CA GLY A 29 -12.82 11.77 -11.67
C GLY A 29 -11.29 11.84 -11.60
N ASN A 30 -10.76 11.92 -10.40
CA ASN A 30 -9.33 12.03 -10.12
C ASN A 30 -8.64 10.67 -9.84
N ILE A 31 -9.33 9.55 -10.10
CA ILE A 31 -8.85 8.18 -9.84
C ILE A 31 -8.81 7.41 -11.15
N ILE A 32 -7.72 6.69 -11.35
CA ILE A 32 -7.57 5.71 -12.43
C ILE A 32 -7.26 4.38 -11.77
N VAL A 33 -8.07 3.35 -12.05
CA VAL A 33 -7.88 2.00 -11.54
C VAL A 33 -7.52 1.08 -12.69
N LYS A 34 -6.46 0.30 -12.53
CA LYS A 34 -6.04 -0.76 -13.45
C LYS A 34 -6.23 -2.12 -12.78
N LEU A 35 -7.02 -2.98 -13.41
CA LEU A 35 -7.39 -4.30 -12.91
C LEU A 35 -7.15 -5.37 -13.97
N HIS A 36 -6.70 -6.54 -13.52
CA HIS A 36 -6.64 -7.71 -14.40
C HIS A 36 -8.05 -8.10 -14.87
N PRO A 37 -8.25 -8.46 -16.17
CA PRO A 37 -9.57 -8.79 -16.72
C PRO A 37 -10.35 -9.83 -15.92
N GLY A 38 -9.65 -10.81 -15.35
CA GLY A 38 -10.26 -11.88 -14.54
C GLY A 38 -10.84 -11.44 -13.19
N GLU A 39 -10.64 -10.19 -12.77
CA GLU A 39 -11.17 -9.61 -11.53
C GLU A 39 -12.02 -8.36 -11.78
N MET A 40 -11.95 -7.81 -12.98
CA MET A 40 -12.60 -6.55 -13.36
C MET A 40 -14.09 -6.55 -13.03
N ALA A 41 -14.81 -7.63 -13.33
CA ALA A 41 -16.28 -7.67 -13.16
C ALA A 41 -16.73 -7.44 -11.71
N VAL A 42 -15.90 -7.83 -10.74
CA VAL A 42 -16.20 -7.68 -9.31
C VAL A 42 -15.50 -6.44 -8.74
N MET A 43 -14.17 -6.34 -8.92
CA MET A 43 -13.37 -5.34 -8.25
C MET A 43 -13.69 -3.90 -8.68
N ARG A 44 -14.18 -3.70 -9.90
CA ARG A 44 -14.62 -2.38 -10.37
C ARG A 44 -15.69 -1.74 -9.49
N GLU A 45 -16.56 -2.55 -8.91
CA GLU A 45 -17.69 -2.07 -8.09
C GLU A 45 -17.24 -1.60 -6.69
N TYR A 46 -16.02 -1.95 -6.27
CA TYR A 46 -15.55 -1.69 -4.91
C TYR A 46 -14.33 -0.78 -4.85
N VAL A 47 -13.34 -0.94 -5.74
CA VAL A 47 -12.05 -0.23 -5.63
C VAL A 47 -12.20 1.26 -5.83
N GLY A 48 -12.89 1.68 -6.90
CA GLY A 48 -13.14 3.09 -7.19
C GLY A 48 -13.89 3.80 -6.07
N PRO A 49 -15.09 3.30 -5.68
CA PRO A 49 -15.87 3.87 -4.58
C PRO A 49 -15.10 3.95 -3.25
N LEU A 50 -14.36 2.90 -2.87
CA LEU A 50 -13.55 2.91 -1.65
C LEU A 50 -12.45 3.97 -1.72
N ALA A 51 -11.77 4.09 -2.85
CA ALA A 51 -10.71 5.07 -3.03
C ALA A 51 -11.25 6.51 -3.01
N GLN A 52 -12.41 6.76 -3.63
CA GLN A 52 -13.08 8.06 -3.57
C GLN A 52 -13.45 8.42 -2.13
N GLN A 53 -14.07 7.49 -1.40
CA GLN A 53 -14.43 7.68 0.00
C GLN A 53 -13.21 8.01 0.86
N ALA A 54 -12.11 7.27 0.72
CA ALA A 54 -10.88 7.51 1.47
C ALA A 54 -10.31 8.91 1.18
N LEU A 55 -10.17 9.27 -0.11
CA LEU A 55 -9.62 10.56 -0.51
C LEU A 55 -10.50 11.73 -0.09
N GLU A 56 -11.82 11.57 -0.08
CA GLU A 56 -12.76 12.59 0.41
C GLU A 56 -12.61 12.82 1.92
N ILE A 57 -12.60 11.74 2.70
CA ILE A 57 -12.42 11.79 4.16
C ILE A 57 -11.06 12.42 4.50
N PHE A 58 -9.99 11.97 3.88
CA PHE A 58 -8.66 12.48 4.13
C PHE A 58 -8.49 13.93 3.67
N SER A 59 -9.03 14.31 2.51
CA SER A 59 -8.97 15.69 2.03
C SER A 59 -9.64 16.65 2.99
N LYS A 60 -10.78 16.26 3.56
CA LYS A 60 -11.48 17.05 4.57
C LYS A 60 -10.71 17.10 5.89
N LYS A 61 -10.18 15.95 6.34
CA LYS A 61 -9.48 15.84 7.63
C LYS A 61 -8.17 16.61 7.65
N TYR A 62 -7.38 16.51 6.56
CA TYR A 62 -6.06 17.13 6.44
C TYR A 62 -6.07 18.48 5.75
N GLU A 63 -7.26 19.01 5.39
CA GLU A 63 -7.45 20.28 4.68
C GLU A 63 -6.54 20.38 3.44
N PHE A 64 -6.38 19.24 2.73
CA PHE A 64 -5.50 19.12 1.57
C PHE A 64 -6.11 18.22 0.50
N THR A 65 -6.15 18.70 -0.75
CA THR A 65 -6.59 17.89 -1.88
C THR A 65 -5.37 17.37 -2.65
N PRO A 66 -5.15 16.05 -2.72
CA PRO A 66 -4.02 15.50 -3.44
C PRO A 66 -4.15 15.75 -4.94
N LYS A 67 -3.01 16.04 -5.57
CA LYS A 67 -2.93 16.19 -7.02
C LYS A 67 -3.05 14.83 -7.68
N GLY A 68 -3.95 14.73 -8.62
CA GLY A 68 -4.16 13.53 -9.41
C GLY A 68 -3.73 13.64 -10.86
N PRO A 69 -4.15 12.67 -11.68
CA PRO A 69 -4.91 11.50 -11.27
C PRO A 69 -4.10 10.58 -10.34
N ILE A 70 -4.79 9.93 -9.40
CA ILE A 70 -4.24 8.87 -8.56
C ILE A 70 -4.42 7.56 -9.30
N LEU A 71 -3.32 6.90 -9.62
CA LEU A 71 -3.32 5.61 -10.30
C LEU A 71 -3.25 4.48 -9.27
N ILE A 72 -4.20 3.56 -9.35
CA ILE A 72 -4.27 2.36 -8.51
C ILE A 72 -4.10 1.14 -9.42
N GLU A 73 -3.07 0.33 -9.19
CA GLU A 73 -2.77 -0.89 -9.93
C GLU A 73 -2.85 -2.09 -8.99
N MET A 74 -3.77 -3.05 -9.27
CA MET A 74 -3.95 -4.24 -8.44
C MET A 74 -3.51 -5.50 -9.19
N PHE A 75 -2.57 -6.22 -8.61
CA PHE A 75 -1.90 -7.36 -9.23
C PHE A 75 -2.40 -8.70 -8.70
N PRO A 76 -2.88 -9.61 -9.58
CA PRO A 76 -3.33 -10.95 -9.19
C PRO A 76 -2.19 -11.94 -8.92
N LYS A 77 -0.93 -11.48 -9.07
CA LYS A 77 0.28 -12.23 -8.75
C LYS A 77 1.19 -11.34 -7.92
N HIS A 78 1.54 -11.81 -6.74
CA HIS A 78 2.44 -11.07 -5.85
C HIS A 78 3.80 -10.76 -6.47
N ASP A 79 4.35 -11.66 -7.27
CA ASP A 79 5.62 -11.41 -7.97
C ASP A 79 5.54 -10.26 -8.98
N ASP A 80 4.41 -10.09 -9.67
CA ASP A 80 4.20 -8.95 -10.59
C ASP A 80 4.14 -7.63 -9.78
N PHE A 81 3.46 -7.62 -8.63
CA PHE A 81 3.47 -6.49 -7.69
C PHE A 81 4.88 -6.19 -7.17
N ALA A 82 5.62 -7.21 -6.76
CA ALA A 82 6.99 -7.06 -6.27
C ALA A 82 7.93 -6.47 -7.36
N VAL A 83 7.85 -7.00 -8.58
CA VAL A 83 8.61 -6.49 -9.72
C VAL A 83 8.23 -5.04 -10.04
N ARG A 84 6.93 -4.71 -10.00
CA ARG A 84 6.44 -3.33 -10.20
C ARG A 84 6.99 -2.36 -9.16
N THR A 85 7.17 -2.83 -7.94
CA THR A 85 7.56 -2.02 -6.78
C THR A 85 9.08 -1.88 -6.64
N VAL A 86 9.83 -3.00 -6.76
CA VAL A 86 11.28 -3.05 -6.49
C VAL A 86 12.12 -3.65 -7.63
N GLY A 87 11.51 -4.05 -8.74
CA GLY A 87 12.19 -4.63 -9.90
C GLY A 87 12.55 -6.12 -9.76
N LEU A 88 12.26 -6.74 -8.63
CA LEU A 88 12.58 -8.13 -8.31
C LEU A 88 11.37 -8.85 -7.73
N PRO A 89 11.14 -10.13 -8.05
CA PRO A 89 10.09 -10.93 -7.42
C PRO A 89 10.44 -11.29 -5.97
N GLY A 90 9.48 -11.85 -5.24
CA GLY A 90 9.73 -12.41 -3.91
C GLY A 90 9.80 -11.40 -2.77
N MET A 91 9.23 -10.22 -2.93
CA MET A 91 9.13 -9.22 -1.85
C MET A 91 8.21 -9.74 -0.73
N ILE A 92 8.79 -10.01 0.45
CA ILE A 92 8.05 -10.55 1.60
C ILE A 92 7.53 -9.40 2.46
N GLY A 93 6.30 -9.52 2.95
CA GLY A 93 5.70 -8.66 3.98
C GLY A 93 5.03 -7.38 3.48
N ALA A 94 5.27 -6.94 2.24
CA ALA A 94 4.54 -5.82 1.67
C ALA A 94 3.33 -6.32 0.86
N LEU A 95 2.19 -5.69 1.03
CA LEU A 95 0.94 -5.99 0.35
C LEU A 95 0.49 -4.83 -0.55
N GLY A 96 1.05 -3.65 -0.32
CA GLY A 96 0.87 -2.43 -1.07
C GLY A 96 2.12 -1.57 -1.07
N ALA A 97 2.15 -0.56 -1.94
CA ALA A 97 3.16 0.48 -1.97
C ALA A 97 2.62 1.74 -2.64
N CYS A 98 3.03 2.91 -2.13
CA CYS A 98 2.64 4.21 -2.65
C CYS A 98 3.84 5.04 -3.08
N PHE A 99 3.75 5.61 -4.28
CA PHE A 99 4.74 6.52 -4.87
C PHE A 99 4.17 7.95 -5.05
N GLY A 100 3.32 8.38 -4.10
CA GLY A 100 2.70 9.69 -4.06
C GLY A 100 1.46 9.84 -4.95
N ARG A 101 1.46 9.39 -6.20
CA ARG A 101 0.29 9.35 -7.10
C ARG A 101 0.04 7.99 -7.73
N VAL A 102 0.92 7.05 -7.49
CA VAL A 102 0.78 5.67 -7.95
C VAL A 102 0.71 4.80 -6.71
N VAL A 103 -0.34 4.03 -6.60
CA VAL A 103 -0.57 3.01 -5.59
C VAL A 103 -0.56 1.66 -6.30
N THR A 104 0.26 0.76 -5.83
CA THR A 104 0.34 -0.63 -6.31
C THR A 104 0.04 -1.56 -5.17
N LEU A 105 -0.75 -2.60 -5.39
CA LEU A 105 -1.05 -3.58 -4.33
C LEU A 105 -1.43 -4.95 -4.89
N ASP A 106 -1.33 -5.96 -4.03
CA ASP A 106 -1.91 -7.27 -4.31
C ASP A 106 -3.42 -7.16 -4.50
N SER A 107 -3.97 -7.88 -5.46
CA SER A 107 -5.42 -8.10 -5.56
C SER A 107 -5.84 -9.33 -4.75
N PRO A 108 -7.14 -9.56 -4.51
CA PRO A 108 -7.60 -10.75 -3.81
C PRO A 108 -7.05 -12.08 -4.35
N LYS A 109 -6.79 -12.16 -5.66
CA LYS A 109 -6.24 -13.39 -6.28
C LYS A 109 -4.76 -13.62 -6.03
N ALA A 110 -4.02 -12.63 -5.55
CA ALA A 110 -2.61 -12.79 -5.24
C ALA A 110 -2.35 -13.71 -4.03
N ARG A 111 -3.38 -13.96 -3.23
CA ARG A 111 -3.32 -14.74 -1.98
C ARG A 111 -4.41 -15.81 -1.93
N PRO A 112 -4.26 -16.86 -1.11
CA PRO A 112 -5.32 -17.80 -0.85
C PRO A 112 -6.61 -17.10 -0.37
N PRO A 113 -7.79 -17.62 -0.72
CA PRO A 113 -9.05 -17.03 -0.28
C PRO A 113 -9.15 -16.92 1.24
N GLY A 114 -9.44 -15.73 1.74
CA GLY A 114 -9.58 -15.46 3.17
C GLY A 114 -8.30 -15.00 3.89
N ASP A 115 -7.13 -15.15 3.28
CA ASP A 115 -5.84 -14.79 3.90
C ASP A 115 -5.49 -13.30 3.73
N PHE A 116 -6.21 -12.59 2.89
CA PHE A 116 -5.90 -11.21 2.56
C PHE A 116 -7.14 -10.35 2.40
N ASN A 117 -7.16 -9.24 3.12
CA ASN A 117 -8.14 -8.18 2.94
C ASN A 117 -7.49 -6.98 2.25
N TRP A 118 -7.78 -6.78 0.98
CA TRP A 118 -7.21 -5.71 0.17
C TRP A 118 -7.71 -4.30 0.56
N ALA A 119 -8.89 -4.21 1.17
CA ALA A 119 -9.53 -2.92 1.45
C ALA A 119 -8.74 -2.07 2.47
N PRO A 120 -8.34 -2.57 3.65
CA PRO A 120 -7.45 -1.83 4.55
C PRO A 120 -6.11 -1.49 3.90
N THR A 121 -5.53 -2.39 3.09
CA THR A 121 -4.28 -2.10 2.38
C THR A 121 -4.44 -0.92 1.42
N LEU A 122 -5.52 -0.89 0.62
CA LEU A 122 -5.79 0.26 -0.24
C LEU A 122 -5.98 1.55 0.56
N TRP A 123 -6.70 1.48 1.67
CA TRP A 123 -6.92 2.64 2.55
C TRP A 123 -5.60 3.17 3.12
N HIS A 124 -4.73 2.27 3.57
CA HIS A 124 -3.37 2.56 4.03
C HIS A 124 -2.55 3.31 2.98
N GLU A 125 -2.50 2.76 1.77
CA GLU A 125 -1.73 3.35 0.67
C GLU A 125 -2.28 4.73 0.26
N LEU A 126 -3.58 4.95 0.38
CA LEU A 126 -4.17 6.27 0.16
C LEU A 126 -3.82 7.26 1.29
N GLY A 127 -3.58 6.79 2.51
CA GLY A 127 -2.96 7.57 3.59
C GLY A 127 -1.58 8.08 3.19
N HIS A 128 -0.76 7.22 2.56
CA HIS A 128 0.54 7.62 2.01
C HIS A 128 0.41 8.63 0.86
N VAL A 129 -0.62 8.53 0.00
CA VAL A 129 -0.87 9.56 -1.03
C VAL A 129 -0.98 10.94 -0.39
N MET A 130 -1.73 11.05 0.72
CA MET A 130 -1.91 12.30 1.45
C MET A 130 -0.61 12.80 2.07
N THR A 131 0.03 11.97 2.89
CA THR A 131 1.20 12.36 3.67
C THR A 131 2.42 12.69 2.81
N LEU A 132 2.65 11.91 1.75
CA LEU A 132 3.74 12.13 0.80
C LEU A 132 3.55 13.43 0.00
N GLN A 133 2.34 13.69 -0.50
CA GLN A 133 2.09 14.92 -1.27
C GLN A 133 2.08 16.16 -0.37
N LEU A 134 1.40 16.10 0.79
CA LEU A 134 1.32 17.21 1.74
C LEU A 134 2.71 17.63 2.22
N SER A 135 3.57 16.67 2.53
CA SER A 135 4.94 16.90 3.00
C SER A 135 5.95 17.17 1.88
N LYS A 136 5.54 17.06 0.60
CA LYS A 136 6.44 17.12 -0.56
C LYS A 136 7.55 16.07 -0.46
N GLN A 137 7.18 14.83 -0.17
CA GLN A 137 8.06 13.66 -0.03
C GLN A 137 9.08 13.76 1.13
N ARG A 138 8.78 14.56 2.17
CA ARG A 138 9.71 14.81 3.29
C ARG A 138 9.24 14.27 4.63
N VAL A 139 8.09 13.62 4.67
CA VAL A 139 7.58 12.97 5.88
C VAL A 139 8.53 11.83 6.30
N PRO A 140 8.92 11.71 7.58
CA PRO A 140 9.70 10.58 8.05
C PRO A 140 8.86 9.28 7.99
N ARG A 141 9.52 8.14 7.81
CA ARG A 141 8.83 6.88 7.59
C ARG A 141 7.87 6.52 8.73
N TRP A 142 8.32 6.61 9.97
CA TRP A 142 7.48 6.29 11.13
C TRP A 142 6.17 7.10 11.14
N LEU A 143 6.20 8.36 10.73
CA LEU A 143 5.02 9.22 10.76
C LEU A 143 4.06 8.91 9.60
N THR A 144 4.56 8.67 8.40
CA THR A 144 3.67 8.30 7.29
C THR A 144 3.03 6.94 7.49
N GLU A 145 3.78 5.96 8.00
CA GLU A 145 3.24 4.64 8.34
C GLU A 145 2.24 4.73 9.50
N GLY A 146 2.60 5.43 10.57
CA GLY A 146 1.70 5.61 11.73
C GLY A 146 0.38 6.28 11.38
N ILE A 147 0.42 7.33 10.55
CA ILE A 147 -0.81 7.97 10.05
C ILE A 147 -1.63 6.98 9.23
N SER A 148 -1.01 6.21 8.33
CA SER A 148 -1.74 5.24 7.50
C SER A 148 -2.40 4.15 8.33
N VAL A 149 -1.71 3.57 9.31
CA VAL A 149 -2.30 2.58 10.24
C VAL A 149 -3.41 3.20 11.10
N TYR A 150 -3.21 4.42 11.58
CA TYR A 150 -4.25 5.13 12.33
C TYR A 150 -5.51 5.36 11.49
N GLU A 151 -5.36 5.73 10.22
CA GLU A 151 -6.50 5.89 9.31
C GLU A 151 -7.20 4.57 8.97
N GLU A 152 -6.49 3.45 8.90
CA GLU A 152 -7.12 2.13 8.78
C GLU A 152 -8.04 1.84 9.97
N LYS A 153 -7.56 2.07 11.19
CA LYS A 153 -8.35 1.87 12.42
C LYS A 153 -9.63 2.70 12.43
N LEU A 154 -9.57 3.91 11.88
CA LEU A 154 -10.73 4.80 11.78
C LEU A 154 -11.64 4.46 10.59
N GLY A 155 -11.08 3.92 9.51
CA GLY A 155 -11.79 3.57 8.29
C GLY A 155 -12.83 2.47 8.50
N SER A 156 -12.50 1.45 9.30
CA SER A 156 -13.44 0.42 9.72
C SER A 156 -13.04 -0.22 11.05
N PRO A 157 -14.00 -0.42 11.97
CA PRO A 157 -13.74 -1.15 13.22
C PRO A 157 -13.28 -2.60 13.02
N ALA A 158 -13.45 -3.16 11.83
CA ALA A 158 -13.02 -4.52 11.48
C ALA A 158 -11.58 -4.59 10.99
N TRP A 159 -10.91 -3.45 10.77
CA TRP A 159 -9.55 -3.39 10.25
C TRP A 159 -8.52 -3.18 11.36
N GLY A 160 -7.33 -3.73 11.21
CA GLY A 160 -6.15 -3.35 11.97
C GLY A 160 -6.06 -3.79 13.43
N ARG A 161 -6.89 -4.76 13.90
CA ARG A 161 -6.94 -5.12 15.33
C ARG A 161 -6.01 -6.25 15.76
N GLU A 162 -5.45 -7.00 14.84
CA GLU A 162 -4.68 -8.21 15.16
C GLU A 162 -3.41 -7.92 15.99
N GLY A 163 -2.75 -6.79 15.75
CA GLY A 163 -1.54 -6.40 16.47
C GLY A 163 -1.76 -5.53 17.71
N GLU A 164 -2.99 -5.07 17.98
CA GLU A 164 -3.27 -4.20 19.14
C GLU A 164 -2.97 -4.89 20.47
N LEU A 165 -3.31 -6.17 20.59
CA LEU A 165 -3.03 -6.94 21.80
C LEU A 165 -1.52 -7.16 22.01
N THR A 166 -0.81 -7.49 20.93
CA THR A 166 0.66 -7.66 20.94
C THR A 166 1.33 -6.35 21.35
N PHE A 167 0.90 -5.23 20.77
CA PHE A 167 1.37 -3.90 21.14
C PHE A 167 1.09 -3.58 22.62
N ALA A 168 -0.13 -3.81 23.08
CA ALA A 168 -0.50 -3.55 24.48
C ALA A 168 0.34 -4.38 25.46
N MET A 169 0.64 -5.63 25.13
CA MET A 169 1.52 -6.49 25.94
C MET A 169 2.95 -5.96 25.95
N ALA A 170 3.53 -5.62 24.80
CA ALA A 170 4.88 -5.07 24.69
C ALA A 170 5.00 -3.75 25.45
N TYR A 171 4.04 -2.86 25.29
CA TYR A 171 3.99 -1.59 26.00
C TYR A 171 3.89 -1.77 27.51
N GLY A 172 3.05 -2.72 27.98
CA GLY A 172 2.93 -3.09 29.40
C GLY A 172 4.21 -3.67 30.01
N GLN A 173 5.10 -4.21 29.19
CA GLN A 173 6.44 -4.72 29.59
C GLN A 173 7.53 -3.65 29.49
N GLY A 174 7.19 -2.43 29.07
CA GLY A 174 8.13 -1.33 28.90
C GLY A 174 8.91 -1.37 27.58
N GLU A 175 8.47 -2.19 26.64
CA GLU A 175 9.05 -2.31 25.29
C GLU A 175 8.51 -1.20 24.38
N HIS A 176 8.91 0.03 24.64
CA HIS A 176 8.56 1.18 23.80
C HIS A 176 9.82 1.78 23.19
N MET A 177 9.67 2.37 22.02
CA MET A 177 10.76 2.94 21.23
C MET A 177 10.75 4.46 21.28
N SER A 178 11.94 5.07 21.37
CA SER A 178 12.08 6.50 21.07
C SER A 178 11.78 6.77 19.60
N LEU A 179 11.41 8.01 19.22
CA LEU A 179 11.13 8.36 17.81
C LEU A 179 12.29 8.03 16.85
N ARG A 180 13.55 8.06 17.36
CA ARG A 180 14.73 7.68 16.58
C ARG A 180 14.76 6.18 16.34
N GLU A 181 14.53 5.40 17.37
CA GLU A 181 14.48 3.93 17.30
C GLU A 181 13.29 3.48 16.45
N LEU A 182 12.13 4.09 16.63
CA LEU A 182 10.93 3.83 15.86
C LEU A 182 11.16 3.99 14.35
N ASN A 183 11.83 5.08 13.93
CA ASN A 183 12.14 5.26 12.51
C ASN A 183 13.10 4.19 11.96
N ALA A 184 14.06 3.72 12.76
CA ALA A 184 14.97 2.64 12.39
C ALA A 184 14.30 1.27 12.39
N ALA A 185 13.31 1.04 13.26
CA ALA A 185 12.60 -0.22 13.42
C ALA A 185 11.85 -0.65 12.14
N PHE A 186 11.46 0.30 11.28
CA PHE A 186 10.88 0.00 9.97
C PHE A 186 11.85 -0.64 8.96
N GLN A 187 13.13 -0.76 9.30
CA GLN A 187 14.15 -1.48 8.52
C GLN A 187 14.55 -2.82 9.18
N ASP A 188 14.00 -3.10 10.35
CA ASP A 188 14.30 -4.29 11.14
C ASP A 188 13.13 -5.28 11.07
N PRO A 189 13.32 -6.47 10.44
CA PRO A 189 12.25 -7.46 10.30
C PRO A 189 11.66 -7.95 11.63
N GLU A 190 12.42 -7.89 12.72
CA GLU A 190 11.96 -8.35 14.04
C GLU A 190 11.11 -7.27 14.75
N LYS A 191 11.31 -6.00 14.42
CA LYS A 191 10.67 -4.85 15.09
C LYS A 191 9.57 -4.19 14.27
N ILE A 192 9.55 -4.41 12.95
CA ILE A 192 8.66 -3.71 12.03
C ILE A 192 7.19 -3.83 12.42
N SER A 193 6.74 -5.01 12.83
CA SER A 193 5.34 -5.22 13.24
C SER A 193 4.96 -4.37 14.44
N LEU A 194 5.82 -4.30 15.47
CA LEU A 194 5.59 -3.46 16.63
C LEU A 194 5.64 -1.97 16.25
N ALA A 195 6.58 -1.60 15.38
CA ALA A 195 6.74 -0.22 14.93
C ALA A 195 5.49 0.36 14.26
N TYR A 196 4.75 -0.43 13.48
CA TYR A 196 3.49 0.00 12.87
C TYR A 196 2.45 0.41 13.91
N TYR A 197 2.32 -0.38 14.99
CA TYR A 197 1.34 -0.10 16.04
C TYR A 197 1.78 1.02 16.99
N GLU A 198 3.08 1.10 17.26
CA GLU A 198 3.62 2.16 18.12
C GLU A 198 3.60 3.53 17.44
N ALA A 199 3.72 3.56 16.11
CA ALA A 199 3.65 4.79 15.32
C ALA A 199 2.22 5.33 15.15
N SER A 200 1.18 4.51 15.38
CA SER A 200 -0.24 4.82 15.10
C SER A 200 -1.07 5.27 16.35
#